data_ab156fc3db8c221fe01823b094f2d98e
#
_entry.id   ab156fc3db8c221fe01823b094f2d98e
#
_cell.length_a   1.000
_cell.length_b   1.000
_cell.length_c   1.000
_cell.angle_alpha   90.00
_cell.angle_beta   90.00
_cell.angle_gamma   90.00
#
_symmetry.space_group_name_H-M   'P 1'
#
loop_
_entity.id
_entity.type
_entity.pdbx_description
1 polymer ?
#
loop_
_entity_poly.entity_id
_entity_poly.type
_entity_poly.pdbx_seq_one_letter_code
_entity_poly.pdbx_strand_id
1 'polypeptide(L)'
;MNDLVRRAPWLWRALLLLALALALLPTTDLLRLAGSLDAADGMVEIVDDLPPDSLVLVGFDPDLGTYAEIRPTVRTLLADLLEHDARLAFVSLTPEGRALAIAERARLVAAEVAPDRLIEVGFVPGAEAAIVSLARAIDAGGDRLVAGLPDEPIALGLIIGGNDIGPRSWVEQFEPRVEGLDLVAVAPSVLLPELTPYLESGQLRALLATPRDGAAYRESAAPSALGEIDGPPPLAVLLGMLVAVAVLGFAVVTHVGGALRSSRGREPA
;
A
#
# COMPACT_ATOMS: atom_id res chain seq x y z
N MET A 1 17.21 34.84 -29.94
CA MET A 1 17.54 34.03 -28.76
C MET A 1 17.45 34.81 -27.46
N ASN A 2 17.63 36.15 -27.46
CA ASN A 2 17.46 36.99 -26.26
C ASN A 2 16.00 37.12 -25.76
N ASP A 3 15.00 36.89 -26.58
CA ASP A 3 13.58 37.04 -26.20
C ASP A 3 13.07 35.86 -25.36
N LEU A 4 13.57 34.64 -25.53
CA LEU A 4 13.18 33.47 -24.73
C LEU A 4 13.70 33.60 -23.28
N VAL A 5 14.93 34.12 -23.10
CA VAL A 5 15.52 34.35 -21.78
C VAL A 5 14.81 35.52 -21.04
N ARG A 6 14.36 36.52 -21.79
CA ARG A 6 13.56 37.64 -21.24
C ARG A 6 12.13 37.22 -20.80
N ARG A 7 11.58 36.17 -21.43
CA ARG A 7 10.26 35.60 -21.07
C ARG A 7 10.36 34.55 -19.96
N ALA A 8 11.56 34.14 -19.56
CA ALA A 8 11.80 33.18 -18.48
C ALA A 8 11.09 33.56 -17.15
N PRO A 9 11.11 34.82 -16.67
CA PRO A 9 10.42 35.16 -15.43
C PRO A 9 8.90 35.03 -15.53
N TRP A 10 8.30 35.21 -16.70
CA TRP A 10 6.87 35.03 -16.91
C TRP A 10 6.49 33.55 -16.92
N LEU A 11 7.28 32.68 -17.54
CA LEU A 11 7.10 31.21 -17.54
C LEU A 11 7.16 30.65 -16.10
N TRP A 12 8.11 31.14 -15.27
CA TRP A 12 8.19 30.74 -13.88
C TRP A 12 6.99 31.19 -13.06
N ARG A 13 6.48 32.40 -13.31
CA ARG A 13 5.25 32.88 -12.65
C ARG A 13 4.05 32.05 -13.08
N ALA A 14 3.95 31.70 -14.35
CA ALA A 14 2.89 30.84 -14.86
C ALA A 14 2.96 29.42 -14.26
N LEU A 15 4.16 28.82 -14.16
CA LEU A 15 4.38 27.51 -13.52
C LEU A 15 4.05 27.56 -12.02
N LEU A 16 4.43 28.62 -11.32
CA LEU A 16 4.09 28.80 -9.90
C LEU A 16 2.60 28.97 -9.69
N LEU A 17 1.91 29.73 -10.54
CA LEU A 17 0.46 29.90 -10.48
C LEU A 17 -0.26 28.58 -10.81
N LEU A 18 0.23 27.81 -11.76
CA LEU A 18 -0.30 26.49 -12.07
C LEU A 18 -0.10 25.52 -10.90
N ALA A 19 1.10 25.51 -10.30
CA ALA A 19 1.36 24.68 -9.12
C ALA A 19 0.49 25.08 -7.93
N LEU A 20 0.25 26.40 -7.72
CA LEU A 20 -0.64 26.89 -6.69
C LEU A 20 -2.11 26.53 -6.97
N ALA A 21 -2.55 26.63 -8.22
CA ALA A 21 -3.89 26.22 -8.64
C ALA A 21 -4.11 24.71 -8.42
N LEU A 22 -3.12 23.89 -8.78
CA LEU A 22 -3.16 22.44 -8.54
C LEU A 22 -3.15 22.12 -7.03
N ALA A 23 -2.45 22.90 -6.22
CA ALA A 23 -2.42 22.72 -4.76
C ALA A 23 -3.75 23.08 -4.07
N LEU A 24 -4.64 23.81 -4.75
CA LEU A 24 -5.97 24.17 -4.27
C LEU A 24 -7.06 23.15 -4.67
N LEU A 25 -6.72 22.20 -5.56
CA LEU A 25 -7.64 21.12 -5.91
C LEU A 25 -7.67 20.06 -4.79
N PRO A 26 -8.83 19.39 -4.58
CA PRO A 26 -8.89 18.22 -3.71
C PRO A 26 -7.84 17.19 -4.11
N THR A 27 -7.21 16.55 -3.12
CA THR A 27 -6.13 15.58 -3.38
C THR A 27 -6.60 14.37 -4.19
N THR A 28 -7.85 13.94 -3.99
CA THR A 28 -8.52 12.91 -4.82
C THR A 28 -8.56 13.27 -6.29
N ASP A 29 -8.92 14.50 -6.64
CA ASP A 29 -8.99 14.94 -8.03
C ASP A 29 -7.60 15.00 -8.68
N LEU A 30 -6.57 15.38 -7.92
CA LEU A 30 -5.19 15.36 -8.38
C LEU A 30 -4.66 13.94 -8.58
N LEU A 31 -5.00 13.01 -7.68
CA LEU A 31 -4.65 11.60 -7.81
C LEU A 31 -5.34 10.95 -9.03
N ARG A 32 -6.61 11.28 -9.28
CA ARG A 32 -7.35 10.83 -10.47
C ARG A 32 -6.78 11.37 -11.77
N LEU A 33 -6.33 12.63 -11.80
CA LEU A 33 -5.61 13.21 -12.94
C LEU A 33 -4.30 12.48 -13.26
N ALA A 34 -3.65 11.88 -12.25
CA ALA A 34 -2.40 11.14 -12.40
C ALA A 34 -2.59 9.70 -12.91
N GLY A 35 -3.84 9.22 -13.07
CA GLY A 35 -4.22 7.89 -13.57
C GLY A 35 -5.35 7.25 -12.75
N SER A 36 -5.73 6.00 -13.04
CA SER A 36 -6.82 5.31 -12.35
C SER A 36 -6.52 5.09 -10.86
N LEU A 37 -7.58 5.04 -10.06
CA LEU A 37 -7.54 4.69 -8.63
C LEU A 37 -8.16 3.32 -8.37
N ASP A 38 -8.31 2.51 -9.43
CA ASP A 38 -9.04 1.23 -9.42
C ASP A 38 -8.59 0.29 -8.29
N ALA A 39 -7.29 0.31 -7.95
CA ALA A 39 -6.76 -0.51 -6.86
C ALA A 39 -7.29 -0.07 -5.49
N ALA A 40 -7.36 1.24 -5.25
CA ALA A 40 -7.89 1.79 -4.01
C ALA A 40 -9.41 1.60 -3.91
N ASP A 41 -10.12 1.91 -5.00
CA ASP A 41 -11.58 1.79 -5.06
C ASP A 41 -12.01 0.31 -4.89
N GLY A 42 -11.30 -0.65 -5.52
CA GLY A 42 -11.56 -2.07 -5.34
C GLY A 42 -11.30 -2.59 -3.92
N MET A 43 -10.30 -2.06 -3.23
CA MET A 43 -10.05 -2.41 -1.83
C MET A 43 -11.14 -1.83 -0.91
N VAL A 44 -11.59 -0.59 -1.14
CA VAL A 44 -12.70 0.02 -0.39
C VAL A 44 -13.96 -0.80 -0.54
N GLU A 45 -14.35 -1.17 -1.77
CA GLU A 45 -15.53 -1.99 -2.03
C GLU A 45 -15.49 -3.31 -1.25
N ILE A 46 -14.33 -3.99 -1.22
CA ILE A 46 -14.19 -5.26 -0.50
C ILE A 46 -14.34 -5.06 1.01
N VAL A 47 -13.81 -3.98 1.57
CA VAL A 47 -13.91 -3.71 3.02
C VAL A 47 -15.34 -3.30 3.40
N ASP A 48 -15.98 -2.45 2.60
CA ASP A 48 -17.35 -1.99 2.80
C ASP A 48 -18.38 -3.15 2.73
N ASP A 49 -18.10 -4.17 1.92
CA ASP A 49 -18.95 -5.35 1.75
C ASP A 49 -18.80 -6.40 2.87
N LEU A 50 -17.82 -6.23 3.78
CA LEU A 50 -17.62 -7.17 4.88
C LEU A 50 -18.77 -7.08 5.90
N PRO A 51 -19.41 -8.22 6.24
CA PRO A 51 -20.35 -8.24 7.34
C PRO A 51 -19.71 -7.83 8.67
N PRO A 52 -20.44 -7.15 9.57
CA PRO A 52 -19.95 -6.89 10.92
C PRO A 52 -19.53 -8.19 11.64
N ASP A 53 -18.53 -8.09 12.52
CA ASP A 53 -17.95 -9.23 13.26
C ASP A 53 -17.23 -10.27 12.39
N SER A 54 -16.94 -9.92 11.12
CA SER A 54 -16.19 -10.78 10.21
C SER A 54 -14.78 -11.06 10.72
N LEU A 55 -14.35 -12.33 10.63
CA LEU A 55 -12.97 -12.72 10.91
C LEU A 55 -12.10 -12.50 9.67
N VAL A 56 -11.09 -11.62 9.80
CA VAL A 56 -10.07 -11.37 8.77
C VAL A 56 -8.76 -12.03 9.19
N LEU A 57 -8.26 -12.96 8.37
CA LEU A 57 -6.95 -13.56 8.55
C LEU A 57 -5.88 -12.61 8.02
N VAL A 58 -5.00 -12.14 8.91
CA VAL A 58 -3.93 -11.22 8.55
C VAL A 58 -2.59 -11.97 8.52
N GLY A 59 -2.14 -12.33 7.32
CA GLY A 59 -0.80 -12.83 7.06
C GLY A 59 0.20 -11.68 7.12
N PHE A 60 1.02 -11.63 8.17
CA PHE A 60 1.85 -10.46 8.46
C PHE A 60 3.33 -10.80 8.38
N ASP A 61 3.90 -10.70 7.19
CA ASP A 61 5.28 -11.09 6.90
C ASP A 61 6.09 -10.05 6.09
N PRO A 62 6.02 -8.75 6.43
CA PRO A 62 6.94 -7.77 5.86
C PRO A 62 8.33 -7.93 6.49
N ASP A 63 9.37 -7.58 5.74
CA ASP A 63 10.69 -7.30 6.31
C ASP A 63 10.79 -5.84 6.79
N LEU A 64 11.75 -5.52 7.65
CA LEU A 64 11.90 -4.17 8.23
C LEU A 64 12.13 -3.10 7.18
N GLY A 65 12.83 -3.43 6.09
CA GLY A 65 13.14 -2.47 5.02
C GLY A 65 11.91 -2.08 4.23
N THR A 66 11.16 -3.06 3.78
CA THR A 66 9.94 -2.85 2.97
C THR A 66 8.75 -2.39 3.82
N TYR A 67 8.70 -2.79 5.10
CA TYR A 67 7.61 -2.36 5.98
C TYR A 67 7.54 -0.84 6.15
N ALA A 68 8.68 -0.15 6.16
CA ALA A 68 8.69 1.31 6.25
C ALA A 68 7.93 1.99 5.10
N GLU A 69 7.96 1.40 3.89
CA GLU A 69 7.24 1.89 2.71
C GLU A 69 5.73 1.69 2.85
N ILE A 70 5.31 0.48 3.22
CA ILE A 70 3.89 0.09 3.22
C ILE A 70 3.17 0.38 4.53
N ARG A 71 3.87 0.67 5.61
CA ARG A 71 3.32 0.88 6.96
C ARG A 71 2.15 1.85 7.02
N PRO A 72 2.18 3.02 6.38
CA PRO A 72 1.03 3.94 6.41
C PRO A 72 -0.23 3.32 5.80
N THR A 73 -0.09 2.60 4.69
CA THR A 73 -1.19 1.90 4.01
C THR A 73 -1.74 0.77 4.88
N VAL A 74 -0.84 -0.05 5.46
CA VAL A 74 -1.21 -1.13 6.38
C VAL A 74 -2.01 -0.60 7.56
N ARG A 75 -1.55 0.46 8.20
CA ARG A 75 -2.24 1.06 9.35
C ARG A 75 -3.60 1.61 9.02
N THR A 76 -3.74 2.25 7.85
CA THR A 76 -5.04 2.74 7.38
C THR A 76 -6.00 1.58 7.15
N LEU A 77 -5.55 0.52 6.45
CA LEU A 77 -6.40 -0.63 6.15
C LEU A 77 -6.81 -1.41 7.42
N LEU A 78 -5.88 -1.62 8.37
CA LEU A 78 -6.21 -2.27 9.63
C LEU A 78 -7.21 -1.44 10.46
N ALA A 79 -7.09 -0.11 10.43
CA ALA A 79 -8.02 0.78 11.10
C ALA A 79 -9.40 0.73 10.46
N ASP A 80 -9.47 0.77 9.15
CA ASP A 80 -10.69 0.71 8.37
C ASP A 80 -11.45 -0.61 8.60
N LEU A 81 -10.76 -1.76 8.54
CA LEU A 81 -11.32 -3.06 8.90
C LEU A 81 -11.90 -3.08 10.31
N LEU A 82 -11.20 -2.47 11.27
CA LEU A 82 -11.69 -2.36 12.65
C LEU A 82 -12.90 -1.43 12.76
N GLU A 83 -13.02 -0.39 11.95
CA GLU A 83 -14.20 0.48 11.91
C GLU A 83 -15.43 -0.23 11.34
N HIS A 84 -15.22 -1.16 10.40
CA HIS A 84 -16.25 -2.06 9.88
C HIS A 84 -16.54 -3.25 10.80
N ASP A 85 -16.17 -3.13 12.09
CA ASP A 85 -16.35 -4.15 13.12
C ASP A 85 -15.70 -5.50 12.84
N ALA A 86 -14.70 -5.58 11.95
CA ALA A 86 -13.97 -6.82 11.72
C ALA A 86 -13.09 -7.20 12.91
N ARG A 87 -12.83 -8.51 13.06
CA ARG A 87 -11.86 -9.10 13.98
C ARG A 87 -10.63 -9.56 13.22
N LEU A 88 -9.45 -9.24 13.70
CA LEU A 88 -8.18 -9.45 13.01
C LEU A 88 -7.39 -10.60 13.64
N ALA A 89 -7.20 -11.70 12.91
CA ALA A 89 -6.40 -12.84 13.34
C ALA A 89 -5.00 -12.77 12.71
N PHE A 90 -4.01 -12.35 13.49
CA PHE A 90 -2.63 -12.17 13.02
C PHE A 90 -1.86 -13.48 13.02
N VAL A 91 -1.36 -13.87 11.87
CA VAL A 91 -0.44 -15.00 11.67
C VAL A 91 0.82 -14.52 10.97
N SER A 92 1.96 -15.08 11.32
CA SER A 92 3.24 -14.78 10.69
C SER A 92 4.00 -16.07 10.39
N LEU A 93 4.68 -16.11 9.26
CA LEU A 93 5.49 -17.22 8.79
C LEU A 93 6.99 -16.95 8.95
N THR A 94 7.33 -15.70 9.34
CA THR A 94 8.68 -15.26 9.62
C THR A 94 8.81 -14.72 11.04
N PRO A 95 9.95 -14.89 11.72
CA PRO A 95 10.16 -14.30 13.05
C PRO A 95 10.11 -12.76 13.02
N GLU A 96 10.55 -12.16 11.93
CA GLU A 96 10.55 -10.70 11.73
C GLU A 96 9.12 -10.18 11.58
N GLY A 97 8.31 -10.81 10.71
CA GLY A 97 6.89 -10.49 10.56
C GLY A 97 6.14 -10.61 11.87
N ARG A 98 6.41 -11.67 12.66
CA ARG A 98 5.83 -11.80 14.00
C ARG A 98 6.18 -10.63 14.91
N ALA A 99 7.43 -10.20 14.94
CA ALA A 99 7.85 -9.09 15.78
C ALA A 99 7.12 -7.79 15.41
N LEU A 100 6.97 -7.54 14.09
CA LEU A 100 6.23 -6.40 13.58
C LEU A 100 4.72 -6.51 13.87
N ALA A 101 4.12 -7.69 13.71
CA ALA A 101 2.71 -7.93 14.05
C ALA A 101 2.42 -7.67 15.52
N ILE A 102 3.30 -8.11 16.43
CA ILE A 102 3.20 -7.83 17.88
C ILE A 102 3.25 -6.31 18.12
N ALA A 103 4.15 -5.59 17.45
CA ALA A 103 4.27 -4.14 17.59
C ALA A 103 3.01 -3.40 17.12
N GLU A 104 2.43 -3.80 15.96
CA GLU A 104 1.19 -3.20 15.46
C GLU A 104 -0.02 -3.53 16.34
N ARG A 105 -0.14 -4.77 16.83
CA ARG A 105 -1.18 -5.13 17.81
C ARG A 105 -1.07 -4.31 19.10
N ALA A 106 0.15 -4.16 19.64
CA ALA A 106 0.38 -3.33 20.83
C ALA A 106 -0.02 -1.87 20.59
N ARG A 107 0.23 -1.33 19.40
CA ARG A 107 -0.23 0.01 19.00
C ARG A 107 -1.76 0.12 18.98
N LEU A 108 -2.44 -0.88 18.40
CA LEU A 108 -3.91 -0.90 18.34
C LEU A 108 -4.53 -1.00 19.76
N VAL A 109 -3.96 -1.84 20.63
CA VAL A 109 -4.38 -1.92 22.05
C VAL A 109 -4.15 -0.58 22.77
N ALA A 110 -3.04 0.09 22.52
CA ALA A 110 -2.76 1.42 23.08
C ALA A 110 -3.73 2.51 22.53
N ALA A 111 -4.32 2.29 21.38
CA ALA A 111 -5.40 3.10 20.79
C ALA A 111 -6.80 2.63 21.20
N GLU A 112 -6.91 1.89 22.31
CA GLU A 112 -8.16 1.43 22.92
C GLU A 112 -9.00 0.44 22.07
N VAL A 113 -8.39 -0.22 21.08
CA VAL A 113 -9.06 -1.33 20.38
C VAL A 113 -9.22 -2.51 21.35
N ALA A 114 -10.43 -3.06 21.40
CA ALA A 114 -10.75 -4.17 22.30
C ALA A 114 -9.87 -5.41 21.98
N PRO A 115 -9.21 -6.02 22.99
CA PRO A 115 -8.25 -7.10 22.77
C PRO A 115 -8.84 -8.36 22.12
N ASP A 116 -10.12 -8.63 22.29
CA ASP A 116 -10.86 -9.75 21.69
C ASP A 116 -11.05 -9.60 20.17
N ARG A 117 -10.90 -8.38 19.65
CA ARG A 117 -10.86 -8.09 18.23
C ARG A 117 -9.49 -8.30 17.59
N LEU A 118 -8.44 -8.49 18.38
CA LEU A 118 -7.04 -8.59 17.95
C LEU A 118 -6.47 -9.97 18.31
N ILE A 119 -6.84 -10.99 17.57
CA ILE A 119 -6.51 -12.38 17.82
C ILE A 119 -5.05 -12.66 17.43
N GLU A 120 -4.27 -13.28 18.30
CA GLU A 120 -2.92 -13.72 17.98
C GLU A 120 -2.90 -15.20 17.65
N VAL A 121 -2.79 -15.54 16.39
CA VAL A 121 -2.47 -16.89 15.92
C VAL A 121 -0.97 -17.17 16.11
N GLY A 122 -0.15 -16.16 15.94
CA GLY A 122 1.27 -16.19 16.24
C GLY A 122 2.15 -16.64 15.07
N PHE A 123 3.31 -17.23 15.39
CA PHE A 123 4.29 -17.67 14.41
C PHE A 123 4.10 -19.15 14.05
N VAL A 124 3.92 -19.43 12.75
CA VAL A 124 3.82 -20.79 12.22
C VAL A 124 5.10 -21.10 11.45
N PRO A 125 6.00 -21.95 12.00
CA PRO A 125 7.26 -22.26 11.35
C PRO A 125 7.04 -23.17 10.13
N GLY A 126 7.91 -23.04 9.11
CA GLY A 126 7.91 -23.92 7.94
C GLY A 126 7.81 -23.21 6.59
N ALA A 127 7.85 -21.88 6.57
CA ALA A 127 7.78 -21.09 5.36
C ALA A 127 6.56 -21.46 4.49
N GLU A 128 6.75 -21.81 3.22
CA GLU A 128 5.64 -22.22 2.33
C GLU A 128 4.88 -23.46 2.83
N ALA A 129 5.54 -24.41 3.50
CA ALA A 129 4.87 -25.55 4.10
C ALA A 129 3.93 -25.16 5.24
N ALA A 130 4.22 -24.06 5.93
CA ALA A 130 3.34 -23.49 6.94
C ALA A 130 2.04 -22.93 6.32
N ILE A 131 2.12 -22.29 5.15
CA ILE A 131 0.96 -21.81 4.39
C ILE A 131 0.04 -22.99 4.04
N VAL A 132 0.61 -24.09 3.53
CA VAL A 132 -0.16 -25.30 3.21
C VAL A 132 -0.81 -25.91 4.46
N SER A 133 -0.10 -25.91 5.59
CA SER A 133 -0.61 -26.42 6.87
C SER A 133 -1.75 -25.54 7.40
N LEU A 134 -1.62 -24.23 7.29
CA LEU A 134 -2.64 -23.26 7.66
C LEU A 134 -3.90 -23.41 6.79
N ALA A 135 -3.72 -23.52 5.47
CA ALA A 135 -4.85 -23.73 4.55
C ALA A 135 -5.62 -25.00 4.88
N ARG A 136 -4.91 -26.10 5.15
CA ARG A 136 -5.54 -27.38 5.57
C ARG A 136 -6.26 -27.28 6.90
N ALA A 137 -5.71 -26.52 7.86
CA ALA A 137 -6.35 -26.33 9.15
C ALA A 137 -7.67 -25.57 9.01
N ILE A 138 -7.75 -24.62 8.08
CA ILE A 138 -8.95 -23.84 7.79
C ILE A 138 -9.98 -24.71 7.03
N ASP A 139 -9.57 -25.41 5.97
CA ASP A 139 -10.43 -26.27 5.15
C ASP A 139 -11.03 -27.45 5.94
N ALA A 140 -10.25 -28.03 6.86
CA ALA A 140 -10.70 -29.14 7.72
C ALA A 140 -11.66 -28.72 8.85
N GLY A 141 -12.11 -27.46 8.92
CA GLY A 141 -13.01 -26.95 9.94
C GLY A 141 -12.37 -26.90 11.33
N GLY A 142 -11.13 -26.38 11.41
CA GLY A 142 -10.48 -26.10 12.68
C GLY A 142 -9.71 -27.25 13.28
N ASP A 143 -9.16 -28.15 12.48
CA ASP A 143 -8.21 -29.14 13.00
C ASP A 143 -7.04 -28.39 13.66
N ARG A 144 -6.76 -28.71 14.94
CA ARG A 144 -5.89 -27.97 15.88
C ARG A 144 -4.41 -27.91 15.49
N LEU A 145 -4.11 -27.98 14.20
CA LEU A 145 -2.72 -27.91 13.67
C LEU A 145 -2.10 -26.53 13.86
N VAL A 146 -2.91 -25.47 13.94
CA VAL A 146 -2.46 -24.11 14.18
C VAL A 146 -3.10 -23.58 15.45
N ALA A 147 -2.33 -23.60 16.54
CA ALA A 147 -2.81 -23.10 17.84
C ALA A 147 -3.17 -21.60 17.73
N GLY A 148 -4.33 -21.21 18.27
CA GLY A 148 -4.78 -19.82 18.29
C GLY A 148 -5.61 -19.40 17.09
N LEU A 149 -5.75 -20.22 16.05
CA LEU A 149 -6.69 -19.93 14.97
C LEU A 149 -8.11 -20.19 15.47
N PRO A 150 -9.04 -19.23 15.36
CA PRO A 150 -10.44 -19.43 15.70
C PRO A 150 -11.10 -20.53 14.85
N ASP A 151 -12.02 -21.29 15.46
CA ASP A 151 -12.82 -22.30 14.78
C ASP A 151 -14.11 -21.67 14.22
N GLU A 152 -13.93 -20.73 13.30
CA GLU A 152 -15.00 -19.98 12.64
C GLU A 152 -14.61 -19.60 11.21
N PRO A 153 -15.59 -19.34 10.33
CA PRO A 153 -15.32 -18.97 8.95
C PRO A 153 -14.49 -17.70 8.84
N ILE A 154 -13.46 -17.73 8.01
CA ILE A 154 -12.68 -16.56 7.65
C ILE A 154 -13.37 -15.88 6.46
N ALA A 155 -13.66 -14.59 6.60
CA ALA A 155 -14.35 -13.82 5.57
C ALA A 155 -13.40 -13.23 4.53
N LEU A 156 -12.15 -12.92 4.94
CA LEU A 156 -11.15 -12.28 4.09
C LEU A 156 -9.73 -12.70 4.52
N GLY A 157 -8.85 -12.93 3.56
CA GLY A 157 -7.41 -13.05 3.76
C GLY A 157 -6.69 -11.76 3.37
N LEU A 158 -6.11 -11.06 4.34
CA LEU A 158 -5.26 -9.88 4.11
C LEU A 158 -3.79 -10.28 4.24
N ILE A 159 -3.03 -10.16 3.16
CA ILE A 159 -1.62 -10.52 3.13
C ILE A 159 -0.77 -9.25 3.11
N ILE A 160 0.05 -9.09 4.13
CA ILE A 160 0.99 -7.98 4.29
C ILE A 160 2.39 -8.56 4.20
N GLY A 161 3.07 -8.31 3.08
CA GLY A 161 4.37 -8.94 2.86
C GLY A 161 5.22 -8.21 1.84
N GLY A 162 6.54 -8.41 1.96
CA GLY A 162 7.53 -7.77 1.09
C GLY A 162 8.71 -8.68 0.73
N ASN A 163 8.61 -9.97 1.01
CA ASN A 163 9.67 -10.96 0.80
C ASN A 163 9.15 -12.20 0.06
N ASP A 164 10.01 -13.21 -0.08
CA ASP A 164 9.74 -14.46 -0.81
C ASP A 164 8.54 -15.26 -0.26
N ILE A 165 8.15 -15.06 1.00
CA ILE A 165 6.99 -15.70 1.65
C ILE A 165 5.76 -14.75 1.63
N GLY A 166 5.83 -13.68 0.86
CA GLY A 166 4.80 -12.67 0.73
C GLY A 166 3.58 -13.10 -0.09
N PRO A 167 2.83 -12.14 -0.63
CA PRO A 167 1.54 -12.37 -1.28
C PRO A 167 1.56 -13.46 -2.36
N ARG A 168 2.64 -13.60 -3.14
CA ARG A 168 2.79 -14.65 -4.16
C ARG A 168 2.64 -16.04 -3.56
N SER A 169 3.41 -16.36 -2.52
CA SER A 169 3.35 -17.69 -1.89
C SER A 169 1.96 -17.99 -1.32
N TRP A 170 1.26 -16.98 -0.80
CA TRP A 170 -0.11 -17.12 -0.32
C TRP A 170 -1.07 -17.40 -1.46
N VAL A 171 -1.00 -16.70 -2.57
CA VAL A 171 -1.84 -16.97 -3.75
C VAL A 171 -1.57 -18.36 -4.31
N GLU A 172 -0.30 -18.75 -4.46
CA GLU A 172 0.05 -20.06 -5.05
C GLU A 172 -0.24 -21.26 -4.12
N GLN A 173 -0.12 -21.09 -2.80
CA GLN A 173 -0.20 -22.20 -1.86
C GLN A 173 -1.48 -22.22 -1.02
N PHE A 174 -2.08 -21.07 -0.74
CA PHE A 174 -3.25 -20.95 0.13
C PHE A 174 -4.55 -20.91 -0.65
N GLU A 175 -4.68 -20.00 -1.61
CA GLU A 175 -5.89 -19.77 -2.39
C GLU A 175 -6.45 -21.09 -3.04
N PRO A 176 -5.63 -21.94 -3.69
CA PRO A 176 -6.16 -23.18 -4.29
C PRO A 176 -6.66 -24.21 -3.29
N ARG A 177 -6.47 -24.01 -1.98
CA ARG A 177 -6.80 -24.95 -0.91
C ARG A 177 -7.92 -24.46 0.01
N VAL A 178 -8.25 -23.19 -0.05
CA VAL A 178 -9.33 -22.60 0.76
C VAL A 178 -10.36 -22.01 -0.20
N GLU A 179 -11.32 -22.86 -0.58
CA GLU A 179 -12.31 -22.51 -1.60
C GLU A 179 -13.19 -21.33 -1.13
N GLY A 180 -13.36 -20.35 -2.00
CA GLY A 180 -14.26 -19.22 -1.78
C GLY A 180 -13.75 -18.14 -0.85
N LEU A 181 -12.50 -18.18 -0.40
CA LEU A 181 -11.90 -17.12 0.39
C LEU A 181 -11.21 -16.10 -0.52
N ASP A 182 -11.67 -14.87 -0.48
CA ASP A 182 -11.02 -13.75 -1.17
C ASP A 182 -9.69 -13.38 -0.50
N LEU A 183 -8.65 -13.19 -1.32
CA LEU A 183 -7.35 -12.68 -0.87
C LEU A 183 -7.14 -11.25 -1.36
N VAL A 184 -6.68 -10.41 -0.46
CA VAL A 184 -6.20 -9.05 -0.76
C VAL A 184 -4.80 -8.85 -0.22
N ALA A 185 -4.03 -7.92 -0.79
CA ALA A 185 -2.65 -7.72 -0.34
C ALA A 185 -2.25 -6.25 -0.21
N VAL A 186 -1.32 -6.02 0.70
CA VAL A 186 -0.49 -4.81 0.78
C VAL A 186 0.97 -5.22 0.64
N ALA A 187 1.64 -4.69 -0.38
CA ALA A 187 3.00 -5.06 -0.73
C ALA A 187 3.82 -3.82 -1.14
N PRO A 188 5.16 -3.86 -1.07
CA PRO A 188 6.00 -2.78 -1.60
C PRO A 188 5.92 -2.73 -3.13
N SER A 189 6.13 -1.54 -3.68
CA SER A 189 5.99 -1.26 -5.12
C SER A 189 6.88 -2.13 -6.02
N VAL A 190 7.99 -2.61 -5.50
CA VAL A 190 8.90 -3.51 -6.22
C VAL A 190 8.25 -4.84 -6.60
N LEU A 191 7.25 -5.31 -5.85
CA LEU A 191 6.53 -6.56 -6.13
C LEU A 191 5.35 -6.40 -7.10
N LEU A 192 4.98 -5.19 -7.47
CA LEU A 192 3.85 -4.94 -8.36
C LEU A 192 3.91 -5.74 -9.67
N PRO A 193 5.06 -5.80 -10.41
CA PRO A 193 5.13 -6.59 -11.64
C PRO A 193 4.91 -8.09 -11.44
N GLU A 194 5.33 -8.62 -10.28
CA GLU A 194 5.18 -10.03 -9.91
C GLU A 194 3.73 -10.36 -9.55
N LEU A 195 3.02 -9.43 -8.89
CA LEU A 195 1.67 -9.63 -8.38
C LEU A 195 0.57 -9.30 -9.38
N THR A 196 0.88 -8.48 -10.40
CA THR A 196 -0.08 -8.09 -11.44
C THR A 196 -0.80 -9.28 -12.10
N PRO A 197 -0.14 -10.39 -12.50
CA PRO A 197 -0.84 -11.53 -13.09
C PRO A 197 -1.90 -12.17 -12.19
N TYR A 198 -1.68 -12.19 -10.88
CA TYR A 198 -2.65 -12.74 -9.91
C TYR A 198 -3.84 -11.80 -9.71
N LEU A 199 -3.61 -10.50 -9.79
CA LEU A 199 -4.69 -9.51 -9.79
C LEU A 199 -5.54 -9.61 -11.08
N GLU A 200 -4.91 -9.73 -12.25
CA GLU A 200 -5.60 -9.87 -13.53
C GLU A 200 -6.37 -11.19 -13.65
N SER A 201 -5.89 -12.26 -13.04
CA SER A 201 -6.59 -13.56 -13.00
C SER A 201 -7.71 -13.62 -11.98
N GLY A 202 -7.79 -12.65 -11.05
CA GLY A 202 -8.76 -12.62 -9.96
C GLY A 202 -8.40 -13.50 -8.76
N GLN A 203 -7.24 -14.16 -8.75
CA GLN A 203 -6.73 -14.92 -7.60
C GLN A 203 -6.37 -13.98 -6.43
N LEU A 204 -5.97 -12.76 -6.74
CA LEU A 204 -5.84 -11.66 -5.81
C LEU A 204 -6.93 -10.63 -6.15
N ARG A 205 -7.84 -10.35 -5.21
CA ARG A 205 -9.00 -9.49 -5.45
C ARG A 205 -8.65 -8.00 -5.46
N ALA A 206 -7.71 -7.59 -4.59
CA ALA A 206 -7.19 -6.23 -4.57
C ALA A 206 -5.75 -6.20 -4.09
N LEU A 207 -5.00 -5.20 -4.55
CA LEU A 207 -3.58 -5.00 -4.22
C LEU A 207 -3.29 -3.52 -4.06
N LEU A 208 -2.79 -3.13 -2.89
CA LEU A 208 -2.23 -1.81 -2.64
C LEU A 208 -0.70 -1.94 -2.62
N ALA A 209 -0.04 -1.62 -3.74
CA ALA A 209 1.40 -1.83 -3.90
C ALA A 209 2.19 -0.54 -4.07
N THR A 210 1.54 0.59 -4.32
CA THR A 210 2.25 1.86 -4.49
C THR A 210 1.90 2.85 -3.37
N PRO A 211 2.80 3.79 -3.05
CA PRO A 211 2.46 4.89 -2.13
C PRO A 211 1.25 5.71 -2.58
N ARG A 212 1.00 5.73 -3.89
CA ARG A 212 -0.17 6.38 -4.49
C ARG A 212 -1.45 5.62 -4.16
N ASP A 213 -1.47 4.29 -4.31
CA ASP A 213 -2.64 3.46 -4.00
C ASP A 213 -2.98 3.60 -2.51
N GLY A 214 -1.96 3.55 -1.65
CA GLY A 214 -2.13 3.76 -0.22
C GLY A 214 -2.60 5.18 0.15
N ALA A 215 -2.18 6.20 -0.59
CA ALA A 215 -2.66 7.56 -0.39
C ALA A 215 -4.12 7.72 -0.84
N ALA A 216 -4.49 7.12 -1.98
CA ALA A 216 -5.84 7.10 -2.50
C ALA A 216 -6.79 6.35 -1.57
N TYR A 217 -6.40 5.15 -1.14
CA TYR A 217 -7.16 4.36 -0.18
C TYR A 217 -7.44 5.12 1.11
N ARG A 218 -6.42 5.78 1.68
CA ARG A 218 -6.54 6.60 2.88
C ARG A 218 -7.52 7.77 2.74
N GLU A 219 -7.65 8.31 1.53
CA GLU A 219 -8.56 9.43 1.26
C GLU A 219 -10.00 8.94 1.04
N SER A 220 -10.19 7.71 0.53
CA SER A 220 -11.49 7.09 0.28
C SER A 220 -12.05 6.41 1.53
N ALA A 221 -11.22 5.66 2.26
CA ALA A 221 -11.57 5.12 3.57
C ALA A 221 -11.59 6.27 4.57
N ALA A 222 -12.74 6.66 5.08
CA ALA A 222 -12.88 7.79 6.00
C ALA A 222 -11.84 7.70 7.14
N PRO A 223 -11.00 8.72 7.33
CA PRO A 223 -9.85 8.62 8.22
C PRO A 223 -10.30 8.48 9.67
N SER A 224 -10.06 7.33 10.27
CA SER A 224 -10.24 7.13 11.70
C SER A 224 -9.06 7.65 12.51
N ALA A 225 -9.34 7.94 13.78
CA ALA A 225 -8.30 8.24 14.76
C ALA A 225 -7.29 7.07 14.93
N LEU A 226 -7.70 5.84 14.60
CA LEU A 226 -6.86 4.63 14.66
C LEU A 226 -5.81 4.59 13.55
N GLY A 227 -6.11 5.19 12.39
CA GLY A 227 -5.22 5.30 11.24
C GLY A 227 -4.25 6.48 11.31
N GLU A 228 -3.86 6.94 12.52
CA GLU A 228 -2.98 8.10 12.69
C GLU A 228 -1.72 8.01 11.84
N ILE A 229 -1.55 9.06 11.06
CA ILE A 229 -0.79 9.06 9.82
C ILE A 229 0.66 9.40 10.15
N ASP A 230 1.51 8.42 10.29
CA ASP A 230 2.97 8.57 10.34
C ASP A 230 3.60 8.81 8.94
N GLY A 231 2.84 9.32 7.98
CA GLY A 231 3.33 9.59 6.64
C GLY A 231 3.19 11.07 6.24
N PRO A 232 4.01 11.56 5.33
CA PRO A 232 3.79 12.91 4.81
C PRO A 232 2.41 12.97 4.16
N PRO A 233 1.64 14.04 4.40
CA PRO A 233 0.32 14.20 3.80
C PRO A 233 0.42 14.05 2.27
N PRO A 234 -0.58 13.49 1.59
CA PRO A 234 -0.59 13.29 0.14
C PRO A 234 -0.19 14.55 -0.63
N LEU A 235 -0.61 15.71 -0.13
CA LEU A 235 -0.24 17.02 -0.65
C LEU A 235 1.27 17.26 -0.62
N ALA A 236 1.98 16.84 0.43
CA ALA A 236 3.43 17.01 0.54
C ALA A 236 4.17 16.12 -0.46
N VAL A 237 3.68 14.91 -0.73
CA VAL A 237 4.23 14.01 -1.76
C VAL A 237 4.03 14.61 -3.15
N LEU A 238 2.83 15.10 -3.46
CA LEU A 238 2.54 15.77 -4.73
C LEU A 238 3.34 17.06 -4.92
N LEU A 239 3.47 17.88 -3.88
CA LEU A 239 4.34 19.07 -3.92
C LEU A 239 5.81 18.71 -4.12
N GLY A 240 6.29 17.65 -3.46
CA GLY A 240 7.64 17.12 -3.66
C GLY A 240 7.88 16.68 -5.11
N MET A 241 6.94 15.95 -5.71
CA MET A 241 7.01 15.55 -7.12
C MET A 241 6.98 16.76 -8.06
N LEU A 242 6.11 17.74 -7.83
CA LEU A 242 6.06 18.99 -8.61
C LEU A 242 7.37 19.77 -8.54
N VAL A 243 7.95 19.89 -7.35
CA VAL A 243 9.26 20.54 -7.15
C VAL A 243 10.36 19.76 -7.89
N ALA A 244 10.36 18.43 -7.81
CA ALA A 244 11.34 17.60 -8.52
C ALA A 244 11.23 17.77 -10.03
N VAL A 245 10.02 17.74 -10.60
CA VAL A 245 9.78 18.02 -12.02
C VAL A 245 10.21 19.42 -12.43
N ALA A 246 9.95 20.43 -11.60
CA ALA A 246 10.35 21.80 -11.86
C ALA A 246 11.89 21.95 -11.84
N VAL A 247 12.59 21.30 -10.90
CA VAL A 247 14.05 21.29 -10.81
C VAL A 247 14.67 20.57 -11.99
N LEU A 248 14.15 19.41 -12.36
CA LEU A 248 14.60 18.66 -13.54
C LEU A 248 14.38 19.46 -14.83
N GLY A 249 13.22 20.06 -15.00
CA GLY A 249 12.92 20.94 -16.14
C GLY A 249 13.89 22.11 -16.24
N PHE A 250 14.21 22.75 -15.11
CA PHE A 250 15.23 23.82 -15.04
C PHE A 250 16.62 23.33 -15.43
N ALA A 251 17.04 22.19 -14.90
CA ALA A 251 18.34 21.60 -15.21
C ALA A 251 18.49 21.29 -16.72
N VAL A 252 17.46 20.73 -17.34
CA VAL A 252 17.43 20.46 -18.77
C VAL A 252 17.51 21.75 -19.59
N VAL A 253 16.71 22.76 -19.27
CA VAL A 253 16.71 24.05 -20.00
C VAL A 253 18.07 24.76 -19.88
N THR A 254 18.69 24.75 -18.70
CA THR A 254 20.00 25.35 -18.50
C THR A 254 21.12 24.61 -19.20
N HIS A 255 21.06 23.26 -19.20
CA HIS A 255 22.05 22.42 -19.86
C HIS A 255 21.98 22.55 -21.40
N VAL A 256 20.79 22.45 -21.96
CA VAL A 256 20.56 22.63 -23.41
C VAL A 256 20.90 24.06 -23.86
N GLY A 257 20.52 25.06 -23.07
CA GLY A 257 20.87 26.45 -23.34
C GLY A 257 22.39 26.72 -23.28
N GLY A 258 23.11 26.02 -22.41
CA GLY A 258 24.58 26.05 -22.33
C GLY A 258 25.24 25.40 -23.55
N ALA A 259 24.78 24.22 -23.95
CA ALA A 259 25.30 23.50 -25.11
C ALA A 259 25.11 24.26 -26.44
N LEU A 260 23.95 24.89 -26.62
CA LEU A 260 23.67 25.73 -27.80
C LEU A 260 24.52 27.00 -27.86
N ARG A 261 24.97 27.56 -26.73
CA ARG A 261 25.89 28.70 -26.71
C ARG A 261 27.32 28.28 -27.08
N SER A 262 27.76 27.10 -26.63
CA SER A 262 29.11 26.62 -26.93
C SER A 262 29.31 26.24 -28.40
N SER A 263 28.23 25.81 -29.10
CA SER A 263 28.28 25.48 -30.51
C SER A 263 28.31 26.71 -31.45
N ARG A 264 27.81 27.87 -30.99
CA ARG A 264 27.83 29.11 -31.79
C ARG A 264 29.12 29.94 -31.64
N GLY A 265 29.95 29.67 -30.62
CA GLY A 265 31.22 30.33 -30.46
C GLY A 265 32.38 29.73 -31.23
N ARG A 266 32.15 28.71 -32.09
CA ARG A 266 33.15 28.06 -32.92
C ARG A 266 32.90 28.35 -34.41
N GLU A 267 32.74 29.60 -34.80
CA GLU A 267 32.97 29.97 -36.22
C GLU A 267 34.48 30.19 -36.42
N PRO A 268 35.12 29.46 -37.35
CA PRO A 268 36.51 29.70 -37.67
C PRO A 268 36.67 31.03 -38.43
N ALA A 269 37.68 31.80 -38.04
CA ALA A 269 38.15 32.99 -38.78
C ALA A 269 38.85 32.62 -40.07
#